data_e03534ec0b0a7ca9669b77c7eb33afa5
#
_entry.id   e03534ec0b0a7ca9669b77c7eb33afa5
#
_cell.length_a   1.000
_cell.length_b   1.000
_cell.length_c   1.000
_cell.angle_alpha   90.00
_cell.angle_beta   90.00
_cell.angle_gamma   90.00
#
_symmetry.space_group_name_H-M   'P 1'
#
loop_
_entity.id
_entity.type
_entity.pdbx_description
1 polymer ?
#
loop_
_entity_poly.entity_id
_entity_poly.type
_entity_poly.pdbx_seq_one_letter_code
_entity_poly.pdbx_strand_id
1 'polypeptide(L)'
;MYDYGMPRVQIPSGTNTIDSVTPVRLPNGKYRIQWKMRLPDGRLISRDTTGSTKGEARARAHAKAAELLAQGGTGGTWKPSSLATEYLETVSKPIIIESSRLSPNSKARYKTVLTYLTEAFKGYSIASVARRRTIEELLKGIAAEHGAESGRHAKGVASRYFFEELIKDDVIEFNPLAGARIDLGTVKKTTRPEGGRALTTAEYDRVLTHLLTLDPAEGVVPPKRGRYTLADRVAVHRCCIDLTLLQMATGLRVSEARTLMWDDIITDAQKRPACIIRAENAKTGTTRVAALVEPAVYEHLIRRRDEVGGAYVVGAPLNPNTEWDRYNAQKALKAFYRGLARDCKVPLLETYRTHVWRTTLNTMYRTDVDALLRARTLGHSVDVNAQAYSDLSDLTTLYDAAQARHREEK
;
A
#
# COMPACT_ATOMS: atom_id res chain seq x y z
N MET A 1 17.95 -2.30 -72.43
CA MET A 1 16.82 -3.21 -72.18
C MET A 1 16.61 -3.26 -70.67
N TYR A 2 15.70 -2.48 -70.09
CA TYR A 2 15.43 -2.43 -68.67
C TYR A 2 14.46 -3.56 -68.34
N ASP A 3 14.91 -4.48 -67.53
CA ASP A 3 14.10 -5.60 -66.98
C ASP A 3 13.12 -5.00 -65.93
N TYR A 4 11.88 -4.80 -66.35
CA TYR A 4 10.78 -4.43 -65.47
C TYR A 4 10.38 -5.69 -64.69
N GLY A 5 11.02 -5.90 -63.49
CA GLY A 5 10.62 -6.91 -62.55
C GLY A 5 9.12 -6.81 -62.24
N MET A 6 8.38 -7.91 -62.53
CA MET A 6 6.94 -8.00 -62.20
C MET A 6 6.69 -7.54 -60.73
N PRO A 7 5.65 -6.76 -60.46
CA PRO A 7 5.33 -6.36 -59.11
C PRO A 7 5.10 -7.61 -58.25
N ARG A 8 5.87 -7.74 -57.15
CA ARG A 8 5.69 -8.81 -56.17
C ARG A 8 4.27 -8.72 -55.63
N VAL A 9 3.46 -9.78 -55.87
CA VAL A 9 2.10 -9.86 -55.35
C VAL A 9 2.15 -9.71 -53.83
N GLN A 10 1.58 -8.62 -53.34
CA GLN A 10 1.49 -8.37 -51.91
C GLN A 10 0.46 -9.34 -51.30
N ILE A 11 0.86 -10.09 -50.26
CA ILE A 11 -0.05 -10.92 -49.48
C ILE A 11 -1.03 -10.00 -48.77
N PRO A 12 -2.35 -10.07 -48.95
CA PRO A 12 -3.32 -9.25 -48.28
C PRO A 12 -3.29 -9.46 -46.74
N SER A 13 -3.67 -8.45 -45.99
CA SER A 13 -3.77 -8.54 -44.52
C SER A 13 -4.73 -9.66 -44.11
N GLY A 14 -4.35 -10.44 -43.09
CA GLY A 14 -5.12 -11.59 -42.61
C GLY A 14 -5.01 -12.86 -43.50
N THR A 15 -4.24 -12.84 -44.60
CA THR A 15 -4.10 -14.01 -45.51
C THR A 15 -2.72 -14.64 -45.44
N ASN A 16 -2.62 -15.87 -45.92
CA ASN A 16 -1.38 -16.68 -45.93
C ASN A 16 -1.13 -17.35 -47.29
N THR A 17 0.07 -17.92 -47.46
CA THR A 17 0.51 -18.60 -48.67
C THR A 17 0.49 -20.14 -48.56
N ILE A 18 -0.16 -20.73 -47.59
CA ILE A 18 -0.09 -22.16 -47.27
C ILE A 18 -0.52 -22.99 -48.48
N ASP A 19 -1.61 -22.60 -49.13
CA ASP A 19 -2.17 -23.37 -50.26
C ASP A 19 -1.42 -23.16 -51.58
N SER A 20 -0.69 -22.07 -51.71
CA SER A 20 0.12 -21.77 -52.89
C SER A 20 1.53 -22.37 -52.84
N VAL A 21 1.95 -22.95 -51.70
CA VAL A 21 3.29 -23.52 -51.50
C VAL A 21 3.25 -25.05 -51.55
N THR A 22 4.16 -25.63 -52.32
CA THR A 22 4.30 -27.09 -52.37
C THR A 22 5.20 -27.60 -51.25
N PRO A 23 4.72 -28.56 -50.42
CA PRO A 23 5.54 -29.15 -49.36
C PRO A 23 6.74 -29.92 -49.93
N VAL A 24 7.92 -29.72 -49.38
CA VAL A 24 9.19 -30.36 -49.78
C VAL A 24 9.48 -31.56 -48.88
N ARG A 25 9.89 -32.69 -49.48
CA ARG A 25 10.30 -33.87 -48.70
C ARG A 25 11.70 -33.68 -48.14
N LEU A 26 11.86 -33.90 -46.85
CA LEU A 26 13.13 -33.82 -46.13
C LEU A 26 13.86 -35.19 -46.18
N PRO A 27 15.19 -35.22 -45.92
CA PRO A 27 15.95 -36.47 -45.89
C PRO A 27 15.45 -37.47 -44.84
N ASN A 28 14.83 -37.00 -43.75
CA ASN A 28 14.23 -37.85 -42.71
C ASN A 28 12.83 -38.40 -43.04
N GLY A 29 12.41 -38.29 -44.31
CA GLY A 29 11.14 -38.79 -44.79
C GLY A 29 9.92 -37.90 -44.50
N LYS A 30 10.05 -36.86 -43.70
CA LYS A 30 8.98 -35.89 -43.38
C LYS A 30 8.82 -34.86 -44.51
N TYR A 31 7.67 -34.20 -44.55
CA TYR A 31 7.40 -33.09 -45.45
C TYR A 31 7.44 -31.77 -44.68
N ARG A 32 8.11 -30.75 -45.25
CA ARG A 32 8.17 -29.38 -44.74
C ARG A 32 7.44 -28.45 -45.69
N ILE A 33 6.65 -27.54 -45.13
CA ILE A 33 6.04 -26.42 -45.83
C ILE A 33 6.55 -25.13 -45.23
N GLN A 34 7.13 -24.24 -46.03
CA GLN A 34 7.53 -22.90 -45.64
C GLN A 34 6.50 -21.94 -46.20
N TRP A 35 5.81 -21.25 -45.32
CA TRP A 35 4.70 -20.39 -45.70
C TRP A 35 4.85 -19.00 -45.07
N LYS A 36 4.19 -18.02 -45.68
CA LYS A 36 4.17 -16.63 -45.22
C LYS A 36 2.74 -16.20 -44.91
N MET A 37 2.58 -15.30 -44.00
CA MET A 37 1.31 -14.72 -43.64
C MET A 37 1.50 -13.23 -43.33
N ARG A 38 0.59 -12.39 -43.79
CA ARG A 38 0.50 -11.00 -43.38
C ARG A 38 -0.53 -10.92 -42.26
N LEU A 39 -0.05 -10.54 -41.08
CA LEU A 39 -0.90 -10.36 -39.90
C LEU A 39 -1.86 -9.15 -40.07
N PRO A 40 -2.96 -9.06 -39.30
CA PRO A 40 -3.87 -7.90 -39.35
C PRO A 40 -3.19 -6.56 -39.09
N ASP A 41 -2.11 -6.53 -38.28
CA ASP A 41 -1.27 -5.34 -38.00
C ASP A 41 -0.31 -4.97 -39.15
N GLY A 42 -0.39 -5.70 -40.29
CA GLY A 42 0.41 -5.43 -41.49
C GLY A 42 1.78 -6.10 -41.53
N ARG A 43 2.26 -6.71 -40.44
CA ARG A 43 3.55 -7.44 -40.42
C ARG A 43 3.51 -8.68 -41.25
N LEU A 44 4.59 -8.94 -42.02
CA LEU A 44 4.77 -10.16 -42.77
C LEU A 44 5.63 -11.14 -41.97
N ILE A 45 5.09 -12.32 -41.65
CA ILE A 45 5.81 -13.38 -40.95
C ILE A 45 6.07 -14.57 -41.89
N SER A 46 7.16 -15.28 -41.65
CA SER A 46 7.47 -16.55 -42.33
C SER A 46 7.53 -17.66 -41.28
N ARG A 47 7.00 -18.85 -41.61
CA ARG A 47 6.97 -20.00 -40.69
C ARG A 47 7.26 -21.28 -41.49
N ASP A 48 7.86 -22.25 -40.79
CA ASP A 48 8.05 -23.61 -41.25
C ASP A 48 7.17 -24.57 -40.45
N THR A 49 6.55 -25.52 -41.15
CA THR A 49 5.74 -26.57 -40.51
C THR A 49 6.08 -27.89 -41.11
N THR A 50 6.20 -28.94 -40.30
CA THR A 50 6.53 -30.30 -40.76
C THR A 50 5.42 -31.28 -40.41
N GLY A 51 5.26 -32.32 -41.25
CA GLY A 51 4.34 -33.44 -41.03
C GLY A 51 4.87 -34.71 -41.62
N SER A 52 4.29 -35.88 -41.31
CA SER A 52 4.64 -37.18 -41.89
C SER A 52 4.16 -37.33 -43.32
N THR A 53 3.10 -36.57 -43.70
CA THR A 53 2.57 -36.49 -45.07
C THR A 53 2.45 -35.02 -45.49
N LYS A 54 2.30 -34.82 -46.85
CA LYS A 54 2.02 -33.45 -47.39
C LYS A 54 0.75 -32.84 -46.80
N GLY A 55 -0.31 -33.65 -46.65
CA GLY A 55 -1.58 -33.23 -46.06
C GLY A 55 -1.44 -32.82 -44.60
N GLU A 56 -0.72 -33.61 -43.80
CA GLU A 56 -0.49 -33.29 -42.38
C GLU A 56 0.34 -32.04 -42.21
N ALA A 57 1.41 -31.84 -42.99
CA ALA A 57 2.20 -30.61 -42.94
C ALA A 57 1.35 -29.37 -43.24
N ARG A 58 0.43 -29.46 -44.23
CA ARG A 58 -0.49 -28.38 -44.61
C ARG A 58 -1.56 -28.13 -43.54
N ALA A 59 -2.17 -29.19 -42.99
CA ALA A 59 -3.17 -29.09 -41.94
C ALA A 59 -2.59 -28.42 -40.68
N ARG A 60 -1.38 -28.79 -40.27
CA ARG A 60 -0.66 -28.15 -39.15
C ARG A 60 -0.32 -26.67 -39.42
N ALA A 61 0.03 -26.34 -40.70
CA ALA A 61 0.27 -24.96 -41.07
C ALA A 61 -1.00 -24.11 -40.99
N HIS A 62 -2.15 -24.62 -41.46
CA HIS A 62 -3.45 -23.94 -41.32
C HIS A 62 -3.86 -23.78 -39.88
N ALA A 63 -3.70 -24.79 -39.02
CA ALA A 63 -3.98 -24.69 -37.60
C ALA A 63 -3.13 -23.56 -36.93
N LYS A 64 -1.84 -23.51 -37.33
CA LYS A 64 -0.95 -22.45 -36.81
C LYS A 64 -1.30 -21.06 -37.34
N ALA A 65 -1.74 -20.96 -38.60
CA ALA A 65 -2.22 -19.70 -39.17
C ALA A 65 -3.52 -19.21 -38.47
N ALA A 66 -4.45 -20.14 -38.23
CA ALA A 66 -5.68 -19.84 -37.48
C ALA A 66 -5.40 -19.38 -36.05
N GLU A 67 -4.46 -20.02 -35.34
CA GLU A 67 -3.99 -19.60 -34.03
C GLU A 67 -3.43 -18.16 -34.04
N LEU A 68 -2.59 -17.85 -35.04
CA LEU A 68 -2.01 -16.50 -35.21
C LEU A 68 -3.07 -15.42 -35.52
N LEU A 69 -4.11 -15.78 -36.29
CA LEU A 69 -5.25 -14.89 -36.57
C LEU A 69 -6.14 -14.70 -35.33
N ALA A 70 -6.43 -15.75 -34.58
CA ALA A 70 -7.22 -15.72 -33.38
C ALA A 70 -6.56 -14.84 -32.27
N GLN A 71 -5.24 -14.81 -32.25
CA GLN A 71 -4.42 -13.94 -31.42
C GLN A 71 -4.36 -12.46 -31.91
N GLY A 72 -5.24 -12.07 -32.82
CA GLY A 72 -5.38 -10.69 -33.33
C GLY A 72 -4.19 -10.18 -34.15
N GLY A 73 -3.24 -11.06 -34.52
CA GLY A 73 -2.01 -10.63 -35.19
C GLY A 73 -1.06 -9.82 -34.34
N THR A 74 -1.43 -9.52 -33.11
CA THR A 74 -0.55 -9.02 -32.06
C THR A 74 0.29 -10.23 -31.59
N GLY A 75 1.29 -10.59 -32.36
CA GLY A 75 2.41 -11.35 -31.82
C GLY A 75 3.00 -10.46 -30.74
N GLY A 76 2.40 -10.47 -29.53
CA GLY A 76 2.84 -9.71 -28.40
C GLY A 76 4.33 -9.96 -28.20
N THR A 77 5.04 -8.97 -27.72
CA THR A 77 6.46 -9.05 -27.34
C THR A 77 6.69 -10.26 -26.42
N TRP A 78 5.63 -10.70 -25.74
CA TRP A 78 5.64 -11.73 -24.71
C TRP A 78 5.06 -13.06 -25.21
N LYS A 79 5.70 -14.15 -24.76
CA LYS A 79 5.28 -15.53 -25.02
C LYS A 79 5.18 -16.29 -23.70
N PRO A 80 4.39 -17.38 -23.64
CA PRO A 80 4.37 -18.26 -22.46
C PRO A 80 5.76 -18.77 -22.03
N SER A 81 6.71 -18.87 -22.97
CA SER A 81 8.11 -19.26 -22.72
C SER A 81 9.02 -18.12 -22.26
N SER A 82 8.58 -16.86 -22.30
CA SER A 82 9.33 -15.70 -21.81
C SER A 82 9.57 -15.80 -20.31
N LEU A 83 10.67 -15.20 -19.82
CA LEU A 83 10.96 -15.19 -18.40
C LEU A 83 9.93 -14.33 -17.63
N ALA A 84 9.41 -14.87 -16.55
CA ALA A 84 8.43 -14.17 -15.70
C ALA A 84 9.04 -12.92 -15.04
N THR A 85 10.33 -12.96 -14.72
CA THR A 85 11.06 -11.82 -14.13
C THR A 85 11.20 -10.64 -15.10
N GLU A 86 11.41 -10.90 -16.38
CA GLU A 86 11.46 -9.84 -17.41
C GLU A 86 10.12 -9.12 -17.53
N TYR A 87 9.02 -9.87 -17.51
CA TYR A 87 7.66 -9.31 -17.54
C TYR A 87 7.38 -8.46 -16.29
N LEU A 88 7.78 -8.93 -15.09
CA LEU A 88 7.64 -8.15 -13.85
C LEU A 88 8.36 -6.81 -13.93
N GLU A 89 9.59 -6.79 -14.46
CA GLU A 89 10.41 -5.56 -14.52
C GLU A 89 9.95 -4.60 -15.62
N THR A 90 9.56 -5.11 -16.79
CA THR A 90 9.26 -4.29 -17.97
C THR A 90 7.80 -3.90 -18.11
N VAL A 91 6.87 -4.65 -17.52
CA VAL A 91 5.43 -4.39 -17.59
C VAL A 91 4.84 -4.10 -16.21
N SER A 92 4.90 -5.05 -15.28
CA SER A 92 4.21 -4.93 -13.99
C SER A 92 4.74 -3.75 -13.14
N LYS A 93 6.04 -3.56 -13.09
CA LYS A 93 6.69 -2.51 -12.29
C LYS A 93 6.40 -1.09 -12.79
N PRO A 94 6.50 -0.75 -14.10
CA PRO A 94 6.07 0.55 -14.61
C PRO A 94 4.61 0.85 -14.31
N ILE A 95 3.68 -0.09 -14.55
CA ILE A 95 2.26 0.10 -14.25
C ILE A 95 2.02 0.48 -12.79
N ILE A 96 2.72 -0.15 -11.85
CA ILE A 96 2.62 0.17 -10.42
C ILE A 96 3.20 1.56 -10.14
N ILE A 97 4.35 1.89 -10.70
CA ILE A 97 5.05 3.15 -10.45
C ILE A 97 4.25 4.34 -11.01
N GLU A 98 3.73 4.21 -12.22
CA GLU A 98 3.02 5.27 -12.93
C GLU A 98 1.54 5.40 -12.53
N SER A 99 0.99 4.43 -11.84
CA SER A 99 -0.42 4.43 -11.43
C SER A 99 -0.78 5.71 -10.66
N SER A 100 -1.73 6.47 -11.15
CA SER A 100 -2.34 7.62 -10.44
C SER A 100 -3.28 7.19 -9.32
N ARG A 101 -3.74 5.93 -9.33
CA ARG A 101 -4.69 5.38 -8.34
C ARG A 101 -4.01 4.87 -7.06
N LEU A 102 -2.70 4.65 -7.11
CA LEU A 102 -1.95 4.14 -5.96
C LEU A 102 -1.33 5.29 -5.17
N SER A 103 -1.56 5.27 -3.85
CA SER A 103 -0.88 6.18 -2.94
C SER A 103 0.64 5.92 -2.92
N PRO A 104 1.48 6.94 -2.60
CA PRO A 104 2.93 6.76 -2.47
C PRO A 104 3.33 5.60 -1.55
N ASN A 105 2.59 5.41 -0.45
CA ASN A 105 2.81 4.30 0.48
C ASN A 105 2.49 2.93 -0.13
N SER A 106 1.42 2.84 -0.94
CA SER A 106 1.07 1.61 -1.64
C SER A 106 2.13 1.28 -2.70
N LYS A 107 2.58 2.28 -3.46
CA LYS A 107 3.67 2.12 -4.43
C LYS A 107 4.96 1.62 -3.77
N ALA A 108 5.37 2.22 -2.64
CA ALA A 108 6.56 1.80 -1.90
C ALA A 108 6.44 0.33 -1.42
N ARG A 109 5.28 -0.05 -0.86
CA ARG A 109 5.00 -1.42 -0.46
C ARG A 109 5.04 -2.38 -1.64
N TYR A 110 4.41 -2.04 -2.76
CA TYR A 110 4.35 -2.90 -3.93
C TYR A 110 5.73 -3.04 -4.59
N LYS A 111 6.59 -2.01 -4.56
CA LYS A 111 8.00 -2.14 -4.97
C LYS A 111 8.73 -3.21 -4.15
N THR A 112 8.56 -3.21 -2.82
CA THR A 112 9.14 -4.26 -1.97
C THR A 112 8.60 -5.64 -2.31
N VAL A 113 7.29 -5.75 -2.54
CA VAL A 113 6.65 -7.02 -2.94
C VAL A 113 7.13 -7.50 -4.30
N LEU A 114 7.33 -6.58 -5.26
CA LEU A 114 7.92 -6.92 -6.56
C LEU A 114 9.31 -7.52 -6.42
N THR A 115 10.14 -7.02 -5.50
CA THR A 115 11.46 -7.63 -5.22
C THR A 115 11.32 -9.09 -4.77
N TYR A 116 10.37 -9.38 -3.89
CA TYR A 116 10.10 -10.76 -3.45
C TYR A 116 9.59 -11.65 -4.60
N LEU A 117 8.70 -11.12 -5.45
CA LEU A 117 8.20 -11.85 -6.62
C LEU A 117 9.30 -12.07 -7.66
N THR A 118 10.14 -11.09 -7.92
CA THR A 118 11.27 -11.21 -8.86
C THR A 118 12.23 -12.31 -8.41
N GLU A 119 12.58 -12.35 -7.12
CA GLU A 119 13.45 -13.41 -6.60
C GLU A 119 12.77 -14.78 -6.67
N ALA A 120 11.49 -14.88 -6.27
CA ALA A 120 10.75 -16.13 -6.32
C ALA A 120 10.52 -16.66 -7.75
N PHE A 121 10.37 -15.77 -8.75
CA PHE A 121 10.13 -16.14 -10.14
C PHE A 121 11.42 -16.36 -10.95
N LYS A 122 12.57 -16.21 -10.33
CA LYS A 122 13.87 -16.36 -11.01
C LYS A 122 14.02 -17.71 -11.67
N GLY A 123 14.31 -17.69 -12.97
CA GLY A 123 14.48 -18.89 -13.78
C GLY A 123 13.17 -19.55 -14.26
N TYR A 124 12.01 -19.05 -13.86
CA TYR A 124 10.72 -19.55 -14.31
C TYR A 124 10.22 -18.82 -15.58
N SER A 125 9.66 -19.57 -16.51
CA SER A 125 8.88 -19.01 -17.61
C SER A 125 7.49 -18.56 -17.13
N ILE A 126 6.83 -17.66 -17.87
CA ILE A 126 5.45 -17.25 -17.62
C ILE A 126 4.52 -18.47 -17.52
N ALA A 127 4.61 -19.43 -18.46
CA ALA A 127 3.81 -20.65 -18.45
C ALA A 127 4.04 -21.49 -17.19
N SER A 128 5.26 -21.51 -16.65
CA SER A 128 5.58 -22.27 -15.44
C SER A 128 4.96 -21.60 -14.20
N VAL A 129 5.08 -20.27 -14.07
CA VAL A 129 4.48 -19.51 -12.98
C VAL A 129 2.95 -19.52 -13.05
N ALA A 130 2.37 -19.55 -14.24
CA ALA A 130 0.91 -19.59 -14.43
C ALA A 130 0.28 -20.94 -14.02
N ARG A 131 1.06 -21.98 -13.74
CA ARG A 131 0.55 -23.23 -13.16
C ARG A 131 0.14 -23.00 -11.71
N ARG A 132 -1.11 -23.33 -11.39
CA ARG A 132 -1.69 -23.13 -10.06
C ARG A 132 -0.80 -23.62 -8.93
N ARG A 133 -0.28 -24.85 -9.03
CA ARG A 133 0.56 -25.46 -7.99
C ARG A 133 1.88 -24.71 -7.83
N THR A 134 2.52 -24.34 -8.93
CA THR A 134 3.79 -23.60 -8.92
C THR A 134 3.65 -22.24 -8.23
N ILE A 135 2.67 -21.44 -8.64
CA ILE A 135 2.47 -20.12 -8.03
C ILE A 135 2.09 -20.22 -6.54
N GLU A 136 1.34 -21.24 -6.17
CA GLU A 136 1.01 -21.49 -4.77
C GLU A 136 2.26 -21.80 -3.93
N GLU A 137 3.16 -22.65 -4.42
CA GLU A 137 4.43 -22.99 -3.76
C GLU A 137 5.34 -21.76 -3.63
N LEU A 138 5.46 -20.95 -4.69
CA LEU A 138 6.26 -19.71 -4.68
C LEU A 138 5.72 -18.69 -3.66
N LEU A 139 4.39 -18.51 -3.59
CA LEU A 139 3.77 -17.61 -2.62
C LEU A 139 3.92 -18.12 -1.17
N LYS A 140 3.87 -19.44 -0.96
CA LYS A 140 4.16 -20.04 0.35
C LYS A 140 5.62 -19.83 0.76
N GLY A 141 6.56 -19.93 -0.19
CA GLY A 141 7.97 -19.59 0.05
C GLY A 141 8.14 -18.14 0.51
N ILE A 142 7.53 -17.18 -0.22
CA ILE A 142 7.53 -15.76 0.20
C ILE A 142 6.92 -15.57 1.59
N ALA A 143 5.83 -16.27 1.90
CA ALA A 143 5.18 -16.16 3.20
C ALA A 143 6.03 -16.74 4.33
N ALA A 144 6.77 -17.83 4.07
CA ALA A 144 7.67 -18.46 5.04
C ALA A 144 8.87 -17.56 5.36
N GLU A 145 9.45 -16.91 4.34
CA GLU A 145 10.65 -16.06 4.49
C GLU A 145 10.31 -14.67 5.02
N HIS A 146 9.27 -14.03 4.47
CA HIS A 146 8.95 -12.63 4.72
C HIS A 146 7.68 -12.41 5.56
N GLY A 147 7.06 -13.49 6.02
CA GLY A 147 5.84 -13.50 6.83
C GLY A 147 4.54 -13.57 6.01
N ALA A 148 3.51 -14.11 6.64
CA ALA A 148 2.20 -14.38 6.03
C ALA A 148 1.55 -13.14 5.37
N GLU A 149 1.73 -11.95 5.93
CA GLU A 149 1.19 -10.72 5.37
C GLU A 149 1.90 -10.32 4.07
N SER A 150 3.23 -10.53 3.99
CA SER A 150 4.00 -10.33 2.76
C SER A 150 3.55 -11.29 1.66
N GLY A 151 3.28 -12.55 2.01
CA GLY A 151 2.71 -13.53 1.08
C GLY A 151 1.32 -13.12 0.55
N ARG A 152 0.45 -12.56 1.41
CA ARG A 152 -0.86 -12.04 0.98
C ARG A 152 -0.71 -10.84 0.04
N HIS A 153 0.20 -9.92 0.33
CA HIS A 153 0.50 -8.81 -0.57
C HIS A 153 1.08 -9.29 -1.89
N ALA A 154 1.99 -10.28 -1.86
CA ALA A 154 2.56 -10.88 -3.06
C ALA A 154 1.49 -11.53 -3.93
N LYS A 155 0.55 -12.28 -3.34
CA LYS A 155 -0.62 -12.81 -4.05
C LYS A 155 -1.44 -11.71 -4.73
N GLY A 156 -1.75 -10.62 -4.00
CA GLY A 156 -2.54 -9.50 -4.54
C GLY A 156 -1.84 -8.77 -5.69
N VAL A 157 -0.54 -8.53 -5.57
CA VAL A 157 0.28 -7.88 -6.60
C VAL A 157 0.43 -8.79 -7.81
N ALA A 158 0.76 -10.08 -7.62
CA ALA A 158 0.86 -11.04 -8.71
C ALA A 158 -0.47 -11.21 -9.46
N SER A 159 -1.59 -11.33 -8.74
CA SER A 159 -2.90 -11.44 -9.37
C SER A 159 -3.21 -10.23 -10.26
N ARG A 160 -3.08 -9.00 -9.71
CA ARG A 160 -3.56 -7.78 -10.37
C ARG A 160 -2.58 -7.19 -11.37
N TYR A 161 -1.27 -7.27 -11.14
CA TYR A 161 -0.27 -6.55 -11.93
C TYR A 161 0.64 -7.48 -12.74
N PHE A 162 0.50 -8.80 -12.59
CA PHE A 162 1.21 -9.76 -13.39
C PHE A 162 0.23 -10.60 -14.21
N PHE A 163 -0.66 -11.38 -13.59
CA PHE A 163 -1.56 -12.26 -14.33
C PHE A 163 -2.67 -11.54 -15.10
N GLU A 164 -3.28 -10.47 -14.53
CA GLU A 164 -4.29 -9.70 -15.27
C GLU A 164 -3.67 -8.95 -16.46
N GLU A 165 -2.44 -8.47 -16.34
CA GLU A 165 -1.75 -7.85 -17.47
C GLU A 165 -1.34 -8.89 -18.53
N LEU A 166 -0.89 -10.09 -18.13
CA LEU A 166 -0.62 -11.20 -19.08
C LEU A 166 -1.87 -11.63 -19.85
N ILE A 167 -3.06 -11.55 -19.25
CA ILE A 167 -4.34 -11.79 -19.96
C ILE A 167 -4.60 -10.68 -20.98
N LYS A 168 -4.39 -9.42 -20.63
CA LYS A 168 -4.55 -8.28 -21.56
C LYS A 168 -3.57 -8.36 -22.74
N ASP A 169 -2.38 -8.92 -22.51
CA ASP A 169 -1.37 -9.14 -23.55
C ASP A 169 -1.57 -10.47 -24.31
N ASP A 170 -2.69 -11.17 -24.09
CA ASP A 170 -3.04 -12.46 -24.70
C ASP A 170 -1.97 -13.56 -24.51
N VAL A 171 -1.18 -13.50 -23.43
CA VAL A 171 -0.12 -14.47 -23.12
C VAL A 171 -0.66 -15.69 -22.38
N ILE A 172 -1.69 -15.50 -21.56
CA ILE A 172 -2.41 -16.53 -20.82
C ILE A 172 -3.93 -16.29 -20.91
N GLU A 173 -4.71 -17.35 -20.79
CA GLU A 173 -6.17 -17.28 -20.92
C GLU A 173 -6.89 -16.94 -19.59
N PHE A 174 -6.30 -17.26 -18.44
CA PHE A 174 -6.92 -17.07 -17.13
C PHE A 174 -5.91 -16.75 -16.04
N ASN A 175 -6.37 -16.06 -15.00
CA ASN A 175 -5.58 -15.76 -13.82
C ASN A 175 -5.62 -16.94 -12.82
N PRO A 176 -4.49 -17.64 -12.58
CA PRO A 176 -4.46 -18.81 -11.69
C PRO A 176 -4.75 -18.45 -10.22
N LEU A 177 -4.70 -17.18 -9.86
CA LEU A 177 -4.98 -16.69 -8.51
C LEU A 177 -6.41 -16.18 -8.31
N ALA A 178 -7.22 -16.10 -9.39
CA ALA A 178 -8.62 -15.68 -9.29
C ALA A 178 -9.40 -16.67 -8.42
N GLY A 179 -10.08 -16.19 -7.39
CA GLY A 179 -10.85 -17.02 -6.46
C GLY A 179 -10.01 -18.00 -5.61
N ALA A 180 -8.68 -17.97 -5.74
CA ALA A 180 -7.80 -18.91 -5.08
C ALA A 180 -7.76 -18.71 -3.56
N ARG A 181 -8.10 -19.73 -2.79
CA ARG A 181 -7.79 -19.81 -1.35
C ARG A 181 -6.43 -20.50 -1.20
N ILE A 182 -5.40 -19.74 -0.85
CA ILE A 182 -4.06 -20.25 -0.58
C ILE A 182 -3.79 -20.04 0.90
N ASP A 183 -3.42 -21.12 1.59
CA ASP A 183 -2.95 -21.02 2.96
C ASP A 183 -1.52 -20.47 2.95
N LEU A 184 -1.39 -19.23 3.34
CA LEU A 184 -0.12 -18.50 3.47
C LEU A 184 0.31 -18.38 4.94
N GLY A 185 -0.24 -19.21 5.79
CA GLY A 185 -0.03 -19.18 7.23
C GLY A 185 -0.89 -18.10 7.92
N THR A 186 -0.99 -18.24 9.23
CA THR A 186 -1.62 -17.23 10.07
C THR A 186 -0.62 -16.12 10.37
N VAL A 187 -1.03 -14.87 10.18
CA VAL A 187 -0.39 -13.79 10.96
C VAL A 187 -0.54 -14.24 12.40
N LYS A 188 0.56 -14.37 13.14
CA LYS A 188 0.47 -14.59 14.58
C LYS A 188 -0.45 -13.50 15.09
N LYS A 189 -1.72 -13.82 15.30
CA LYS A 189 -2.59 -12.94 16.06
C LYS A 189 -1.85 -12.82 17.38
N THR A 190 -1.20 -11.68 17.57
CA THR A 190 -0.75 -11.35 18.92
C THR A 190 -1.98 -11.60 19.78
N THR A 191 -1.80 -12.17 20.96
CA THR A 191 -2.83 -12.40 21.99
C THR A 191 -3.47 -11.08 22.45
N ARG A 192 -3.70 -10.16 21.50
CA ARG A 192 -4.35 -8.89 21.77
C ARG A 192 -5.84 -9.12 21.83
N PRO A 193 -6.51 -8.62 22.84
CA PRO A 193 -7.96 -8.50 22.82
C PRO A 193 -8.42 -7.86 21.51
N GLU A 194 -9.61 -8.18 21.03
CA GLU A 194 -10.20 -7.45 19.92
C GLU A 194 -10.28 -5.97 20.30
N GLY A 195 -9.93 -5.10 19.34
CA GLY A 195 -9.86 -3.66 19.55
C GLY A 195 -8.44 -3.14 19.81
N GLY A 196 -8.32 -1.84 19.96
CA GLY A 196 -7.09 -1.14 20.31
C GLY A 196 -6.93 -1.06 21.85
N ARG A 197 -5.70 -0.89 22.32
CA ARG A 197 -5.44 -0.54 23.73
C ARG A 197 -5.46 0.97 23.91
N ALA A 198 -6.21 1.44 24.90
CA ALA A 198 -6.32 2.83 25.32
C ALA A 198 -5.57 3.08 26.63
N LEU A 199 -5.18 4.33 26.87
CA LEU A 199 -4.82 4.80 28.18
C LEU A 199 -6.11 4.97 29.01
N THR A 200 -6.00 4.80 30.33
CA THR A 200 -7.02 5.30 31.26
C THR A 200 -7.05 6.82 31.22
N THR A 201 -8.17 7.43 31.63
CA THR A 201 -8.28 8.90 31.75
C THR A 201 -7.18 9.47 32.64
N ALA A 202 -6.89 8.85 33.77
CA ALA A 202 -5.84 9.29 34.71
C ALA A 202 -4.42 9.21 34.07
N GLU A 203 -4.14 8.21 33.22
CA GLU A 203 -2.88 8.12 32.47
C GLU A 203 -2.80 9.19 31.39
N TYR A 204 -3.91 9.42 30.67
CA TYR A 204 -4.00 10.48 29.66
C TYR A 204 -3.74 11.86 30.28
N ASP A 205 -4.43 12.22 31.38
CA ASP A 205 -4.28 13.50 32.07
C ASP A 205 -2.87 13.70 32.60
N ARG A 206 -2.26 12.65 33.13
CA ARG A 206 -0.87 12.68 33.60
C ARG A 206 0.12 12.97 32.48
N VAL A 207 -0.05 12.33 31.31
CA VAL A 207 0.79 12.60 30.14
C VAL A 207 0.53 14.00 29.58
N LEU A 208 -0.72 14.43 29.51
CA LEU A 208 -1.10 15.77 29.05
C LEU A 208 -0.46 16.87 29.91
N THR A 209 -0.62 16.76 31.22
CA THR A 209 -0.03 17.71 32.18
C THR A 209 1.48 17.73 32.07
N HIS A 210 2.13 16.58 32.02
CA HIS A 210 3.57 16.49 31.86
C HIS A 210 4.04 17.18 30.56
N LEU A 211 3.42 16.92 29.44
CA LEU A 211 3.81 17.51 28.14
C LEU A 211 3.57 19.02 28.06
N LEU A 212 2.52 19.55 28.71
CA LEU A 212 2.24 20.98 28.74
C LEU A 212 3.24 21.77 29.61
N THR A 213 3.92 21.08 30.53
CA THR A 213 4.89 21.71 31.46
C THR A 213 6.34 21.34 31.14
N LEU A 214 6.58 20.40 30.26
CA LEU A 214 7.92 19.90 29.93
C LEU A 214 8.75 20.94 29.18
N ASP A 215 9.92 21.29 29.72
CA ASP A 215 10.91 22.09 29.00
C ASP A 215 11.48 21.25 27.84
N PRO A 216 11.39 21.72 26.60
CA PRO A 216 11.95 21.00 25.44
C PRO A 216 13.45 20.71 25.53
N ALA A 217 14.20 21.44 26.34
CA ALA A 217 15.64 21.23 26.58
C ALA A 217 15.91 20.18 27.67
N GLU A 218 14.92 19.86 28.51
CA GLU A 218 15.08 18.90 29.60
C GLU A 218 15.42 17.50 29.09
N GLY A 219 16.46 16.90 29.66
CA GLY A 219 16.91 15.54 29.31
C GLY A 219 17.59 15.42 27.95
N VAL A 220 17.71 16.50 27.16
CA VAL A 220 18.36 16.49 25.86
C VAL A 220 19.87 16.55 25.98
N VAL A 221 20.54 15.47 25.57
CA VAL A 221 22.00 15.35 25.66
C VAL A 221 22.66 15.85 24.37
N PRO A 222 23.77 16.62 24.46
CA PRO A 222 24.55 17.03 23.29
C PRO A 222 25.00 15.84 22.43
N PRO A 223 25.07 16.00 21.10
CA PRO A 223 25.57 14.93 20.25
C PRO A 223 27.08 14.71 20.47
N LYS A 224 27.49 13.46 20.61
CA LYS A 224 28.93 13.12 20.74
C LYS A 224 29.68 13.32 19.41
N ARG A 225 29.02 13.15 18.28
CA ARG A 225 29.56 13.27 16.92
C ARG A 225 28.45 13.66 15.94
N GLY A 226 28.84 14.19 14.78
CA GLY A 226 27.94 14.49 13.67
C GLY A 226 27.65 15.99 13.51
N ARG A 227 26.82 16.31 12.50
CA ARG A 227 26.51 17.69 12.10
C ARG A 227 25.42 18.37 12.94
N TYR A 228 24.70 17.62 13.74
CA TYR A 228 23.59 18.15 14.55
C TYR A 228 24.14 18.77 15.85
N THR A 229 23.58 19.95 16.18
CA THR A 229 23.89 20.68 17.42
C THR A 229 22.96 20.25 18.57
N LEU A 230 23.22 20.74 19.78
CA LEU A 230 22.27 20.61 20.91
C LEU A 230 20.93 21.29 20.56
N ALA A 231 20.98 22.50 19.98
CA ALA A 231 19.78 23.22 19.56
C ALA A 231 18.92 22.44 18.58
N ASP A 232 19.53 21.75 17.61
CA ASP A 232 18.82 20.89 16.66
C ASP A 232 18.10 19.73 17.37
N ARG A 233 18.72 19.15 18.40
CA ARG A 233 18.09 18.08 19.19
C ARG A 233 16.94 18.60 20.05
N VAL A 234 17.10 19.78 20.64
CA VAL A 234 16.03 20.45 21.37
C VAL A 234 14.85 20.75 20.43
N ALA A 235 15.13 21.21 19.21
CA ALA A 235 14.08 21.43 18.20
C ALA A 235 13.33 20.11 17.84
N VAL A 236 14.06 18.99 17.68
CA VAL A 236 13.42 17.68 17.48
C VAL A 236 12.57 17.27 18.66
N HIS A 237 13.05 17.43 19.88
CA HIS A 237 12.33 17.10 21.11
C HIS A 237 11.06 17.92 21.24
N ARG A 238 11.16 19.23 21.01
CA ARG A 238 10.02 20.16 20.95
C ARG A 238 8.95 19.71 19.94
N CYS A 239 9.35 19.39 18.71
CA CYS A 239 8.41 18.88 17.71
C CYS A 239 7.76 17.54 18.12
N CYS A 240 8.45 16.69 18.89
CA CYS A 240 7.83 15.49 19.45
C CYS A 240 6.75 15.83 20.49
N ILE A 241 6.99 16.83 21.37
CA ILE A 241 6.02 17.33 22.34
C ILE A 241 4.79 17.86 21.61
N ASP A 242 4.99 18.85 20.71
CA ASP A 242 3.91 19.53 19.99
C ASP A 242 3.07 18.54 19.14
N LEU A 243 3.72 17.60 18.43
CA LEU A 243 3.03 16.60 17.61
C LEU A 243 2.25 15.60 18.46
N THR A 244 2.77 15.25 19.64
CA THR A 244 2.06 14.36 20.58
C THR A 244 0.85 15.07 21.18
N LEU A 245 1.00 16.30 21.66
CA LEU A 245 -0.10 17.12 22.16
C LEU A 245 -1.21 17.30 21.12
N LEU A 246 -0.84 17.64 19.86
CA LEU A 246 -1.79 17.73 18.74
C LEU A 246 -2.56 16.43 18.53
N GLN A 247 -1.86 15.29 18.58
CA GLN A 247 -2.51 13.98 18.43
C GLN A 247 -3.38 13.61 19.62
N MET A 248 -2.99 13.96 20.83
CA MET A 248 -3.80 13.79 22.04
C MET A 248 -5.10 14.59 21.94
N ALA A 249 -5.03 15.84 21.51
CA ALA A 249 -6.19 16.74 21.47
C ALA A 249 -7.13 16.47 20.28
N THR A 250 -6.68 15.80 19.21
CA THR A 250 -7.46 15.65 17.96
C THR A 250 -7.70 14.21 17.53
N GLY A 251 -6.91 13.27 18.03
CA GLY A 251 -6.88 11.90 17.53
C GLY A 251 -6.38 11.76 16.08
N LEU A 252 -5.70 12.74 15.51
CA LEU A 252 -5.18 12.69 14.14
C LEU A 252 -4.15 11.58 13.96
N ARG A 253 -4.12 10.97 12.75
CA ARG A 253 -3.00 10.11 12.38
C ARG A 253 -1.71 10.93 12.31
N VAL A 254 -0.58 10.32 12.60
CA VAL A 254 0.71 11.03 12.53
C VAL A 254 0.96 11.67 11.15
N SER A 255 0.48 11.04 10.07
CA SER A 255 0.57 11.61 8.71
C SER A 255 -0.31 12.84 8.55
N GLU A 256 -1.51 12.86 9.13
CA GLU A 256 -2.44 13.98 9.09
C GLU A 256 -1.93 15.13 9.96
N ALA A 257 -1.45 14.81 11.15
CA ALA A 257 -0.93 15.83 12.08
C ALA A 257 0.35 16.52 11.56
N ARG A 258 1.23 15.79 10.87
CA ARG A 258 2.45 16.35 10.26
C ARG A 258 2.19 17.28 9.06
N THR A 259 1.09 17.07 8.35
CA THR A 259 0.72 17.84 7.16
C THR A 259 -0.28 18.94 7.45
N LEU A 260 -0.69 19.11 8.73
CA LEU A 260 -1.64 20.12 9.13
C LEU A 260 -0.99 21.51 9.08
N MET A 261 -1.60 22.42 8.37
CA MET A 261 -1.17 23.81 8.25
C MET A 261 -1.99 24.72 9.19
N TRP A 262 -1.47 25.88 9.53
CA TRP A 262 -2.21 26.86 10.32
C TRP A 262 -3.50 27.33 9.63
N ASP A 263 -3.51 27.40 8.30
CA ASP A 263 -4.70 27.74 7.51
C ASP A 263 -5.80 26.68 7.60
N ASP A 264 -5.49 25.48 8.08
CA ASP A 264 -6.44 24.40 8.30
C ASP A 264 -7.07 24.44 9.71
N ILE A 265 -6.60 25.33 10.58
CA ILE A 265 -7.20 25.54 11.91
C ILE A 265 -8.35 26.54 11.79
N ILE A 266 -9.54 26.08 12.13
CA ILE A 266 -10.77 26.88 12.13
C ILE A 266 -11.33 26.97 13.55
N THR A 267 -12.19 27.92 13.77
CA THR A 267 -13.00 28.02 15.01
C THR A 267 -14.47 28.07 14.66
N ASP A 268 -15.30 27.42 15.47
CA ASP A 268 -16.76 27.52 15.33
C ASP A 268 -17.30 28.84 15.93
N ALA A 269 -18.63 29.00 15.88
CA ALA A 269 -19.30 30.18 16.42
C ALA A 269 -19.08 30.40 17.92
N GLN A 270 -18.74 29.36 18.66
CA GLN A 270 -18.38 29.39 20.09
C GLN A 270 -16.86 29.52 20.32
N LYS A 271 -16.09 29.83 19.28
CA LYS A 271 -14.62 29.91 19.26
C LYS A 271 -13.90 28.63 19.66
N ARG A 272 -14.55 27.46 19.50
CA ARG A 272 -13.93 26.17 19.75
C ARG A 272 -13.08 25.76 18.53
N PRO A 273 -11.80 25.39 18.73
CA PRO A 273 -10.91 25.07 17.61
C PRO A 273 -11.18 23.71 17.00
N ALA A 274 -11.01 23.62 15.69
CA ALA A 274 -11.08 22.39 14.94
C ALA A 274 -10.07 22.39 13.79
N CYS A 275 -9.73 21.21 13.27
CA CYS A 275 -8.78 21.01 12.19
C CYS A 275 -9.49 20.51 10.93
N ILE A 276 -9.27 21.15 9.80
CA ILE A 276 -9.67 20.64 8.49
C ILE A 276 -8.59 19.65 8.01
N ILE A 277 -8.96 18.39 7.80
CA ILE A 277 -8.09 17.40 7.21
C ILE A 277 -8.42 17.31 5.73
N ARG A 278 -7.54 17.82 4.89
CA ARG A 278 -7.72 17.85 3.44
C ARG A 278 -7.71 16.45 2.86
N ALA A 279 -8.43 16.25 1.76
CA ALA A 279 -8.59 14.94 1.11
C ALA A 279 -7.25 14.28 0.72
N GLU A 280 -6.29 15.07 0.23
CA GLU A 280 -4.95 14.60 -0.16
C GLU A 280 -4.14 14.07 1.02
N ASN A 281 -4.39 14.56 2.23
CA ASN A 281 -3.72 14.15 3.47
C ASN A 281 -4.48 13.04 4.21
N ALA A 282 -5.77 12.86 3.89
CA ALA A 282 -6.62 11.86 4.51
C ALA A 282 -6.41 10.48 3.86
N LYS A 283 -6.24 9.44 4.69
CA LYS A 283 -6.12 8.05 4.19
C LYS A 283 -7.32 7.61 3.34
N THR A 284 -8.49 8.16 3.60
CA THR A 284 -9.74 7.86 2.90
C THR A 284 -9.96 8.69 1.63
N GLY A 285 -9.09 9.68 1.36
CA GLY A 285 -9.27 10.61 0.24
C GLY A 285 -10.48 11.53 0.39
N THR A 286 -10.99 11.71 1.61
CA THR A 286 -12.18 12.54 1.90
C THR A 286 -11.82 13.60 2.94
N THR A 287 -12.14 14.85 2.64
CA THR A 287 -12.00 15.96 3.59
C THR A 287 -12.91 15.76 4.79
N ARG A 288 -12.40 16.03 5.97
CA ARG A 288 -13.16 16.00 7.22
C ARG A 288 -12.69 17.06 8.21
N VAL A 289 -13.52 17.31 9.21
CA VAL A 289 -13.20 18.18 10.35
C VAL A 289 -12.97 17.30 11.58
N ALA A 290 -11.90 17.57 12.31
CA ALA A 290 -11.59 16.96 13.60
C ALA A 290 -11.57 18.04 14.68
N ALA A 291 -12.34 17.87 15.76
CA ALA A 291 -12.32 18.78 16.89
C ALA A 291 -10.96 18.74 17.60
N LEU A 292 -10.47 19.88 18.08
CA LEU A 292 -9.36 19.98 19.01
C LEU A 292 -9.96 20.13 20.40
N VAL A 293 -10.06 18.99 21.11
CA VAL A 293 -10.87 18.88 22.34
C VAL A 293 -10.19 19.36 23.60
N GLU A 294 -8.89 19.70 23.54
CA GLU A 294 -8.09 20.16 24.69
C GLU A 294 -7.73 21.64 24.53
N PRO A 295 -8.44 22.58 25.21
CA PRO A 295 -8.16 24.02 25.10
C PRO A 295 -6.72 24.40 25.45
N ALA A 296 -6.14 23.80 26.50
CA ALA A 296 -4.76 24.06 26.90
C ALA A 296 -3.74 23.67 25.81
N VAL A 297 -4.02 22.62 25.00
CA VAL A 297 -3.18 22.26 23.86
C VAL A 297 -3.30 23.31 22.77
N TYR A 298 -4.50 23.80 22.49
CA TYR A 298 -4.67 24.86 21.49
C TYR A 298 -3.88 26.12 21.88
N GLU A 299 -3.98 26.57 23.10
CA GLU A 299 -3.23 27.71 23.62
C GLU A 299 -1.71 27.48 23.57
N HIS A 300 -1.26 26.27 23.89
CA HIS A 300 0.15 25.88 23.75
C HIS A 300 0.61 26.01 22.30
N LEU A 301 -0.14 25.45 21.36
CA LEU A 301 0.21 25.49 19.93
C LEU A 301 0.22 26.91 19.37
N ILE A 302 -0.71 27.78 19.79
CA ILE A 302 -0.72 29.19 19.38
C ILE A 302 0.53 29.92 19.90
N ARG A 303 0.89 29.76 21.16
CA ARG A 303 2.16 30.32 21.68
C ARG A 303 3.36 29.83 20.87
N ARG A 304 3.36 28.53 20.54
CA ARG A 304 4.42 27.93 19.70
C ARG A 304 4.50 28.55 18.30
N ARG A 305 3.37 28.83 17.68
CA ARG A 305 3.31 29.54 16.40
C ARG A 305 3.98 30.92 16.49
N ASP A 306 3.67 31.64 17.53
CA ASP A 306 4.19 33.02 17.73
C ASP A 306 5.71 33.02 18.02
N GLU A 307 6.24 31.96 18.67
CA GLU A 307 7.66 31.81 18.97
C GLU A 307 8.50 31.31 17.78
N VAL A 308 7.98 30.36 17.01
CA VAL A 308 8.76 29.64 15.98
C VAL A 308 8.39 30.10 14.57
N GLY A 309 7.15 30.52 14.37
CA GLY A 309 6.59 30.80 13.05
C GLY A 309 6.36 29.53 12.22
N GLY A 310 6.22 29.72 10.91
CA GLY A 310 6.09 28.61 9.95
C GLY A 310 4.67 28.37 9.48
N ALA A 311 4.55 27.64 8.36
CA ALA A 311 3.28 27.32 7.73
C ALA A 311 2.55 26.13 8.36
N TYR A 312 3.30 25.18 8.92
CA TYR A 312 2.75 23.97 9.52
C TYR A 312 2.52 24.13 11.02
N VAL A 313 1.47 23.51 11.56
CA VAL A 313 1.20 23.49 13.02
C VAL A 313 2.35 22.80 13.74
N VAL A 314 2.85 21.68 13.19
CA VAL A 314 4.10 21.04 13.63
C VAL A 314 4.95 20.76 12.40
N GLY A 315 5.76 21.72 12.02
CA GLY A 315 6.68 21.59 10.86
C GLY A 315 7.92 20.76 11.17
N ALA A 316 8.84 20.69 10.21
CA ALA A 316 10.13 20.05 10.43
C ALA A 316 10.97 20.82 11.46
N PRO A 317 11.73 20.13 12.34
CA PRO A 317 12.43 20.76 13.46
C PRO A 317 13.36 21.92 13.08
N LEU A 318 14.00 21.83 11.91
CA LEU A 318 14.96 22.83 11.43
C LEU A 318 14.37 23.78 10.37
N ASN A 319 13.14 23.52 9.91
CA ASN A 319 12.45 24.39 8.98
C ASN A 319 10.92 24.25 9.14
N PRO A 320 10.28 25.10 9.95
CA PRO A 320 8.84 25.01 10.26
C PRO A 320 7.93 25.32 9.05
N ASN A 321 8.49 25.78 7.92
CA ASN A 321 7.78 25.98 6.68
C ASN A 321 7.69 24.71 5.80
N THR A 322 8.30 23.62 6.24
CA THR A 322 8.26 22.32 5.54
C THR A 322 7.65 21.24 6.41
N GLU A 323 7.01 20.28 5.76
CA GLU A 323 6.51 19.08 6.39
C GLU A 323 7.65 18.29 7.06
N TRP A 324 7.47 17.84 8.28
CA TRP A 324 8.44 16.95 8.93
C TRP A 324 8.48 15.60 8.21
N ASP A 325 9.66 15.17 7.74
CA ASP A 325 9.83 13.89 7.06
C ASP A 325 9.25 12.73 7.89
N ARG A 326 8.48 11.88 7.24
CA ARG A 326 7.75 10.79 7.89
C ARG A 326 8.65 9.83 8.67
N TYR A 327 9.76 9.42 8.07
CA TYR A 327 10.67 8.45 8.67
C TYR A 327 11.36 9.05 9.90
N ASN A 328 11.83 10.28 9.79
CA ASN A 328 12.48 11.02 10.86
C ASN A 328 11.51 11.28 12.03
N ALA A 329 10.28 11.72 11.74
CA ALA A 329 9.25 11.91 12.74
C ALA A 329 8.91 10.61 13.49
N GLN A 330 8.69 9.52 12.78
CA GLN A 330 8.38 8.22 13.40
C GLN A 330 9.55 7.69 14.25
N LYS A 331 10.79 7.88 13.81
CA LYS A 331 11.98 7.50 14.55
C LYS A 331 12.11 8.31 15.86
N ALA A 332 11.93 9.61 15.77
CA ALA A 332 12.00 10.51 16.92
C ALA A 332 10.87 10.20 17.94
N LEU A 333 9.62 10.10 17.49
CA LEU A 333 8.48 9.76 18.34
C LEU A 333 8.63 8.40 19.03
N LYS A 334 9.21 7.41 18.36
CA LYS A 334 9.45 6.10 18.99
C LYS A 334 10.41 6.18 20.18
N ALA A 335 11.45 7.00 20.08
CA ALA A 335 12.38 7.24 21.19
C ALA A 335 11.71 8.07 22.28
N PHE A 336 10.98 9.11 21.91
CA PHE A 336 10.26 10.01 22.79
C PHE A 336 9.21 9.26 23.65
N TYR A 337 8.39 8.39 23.05
CA TYR A 337 7.37 7.63 23.78
C TYR A 337 7.95 6.67 24.82
N ARG A 338 9.15 6.14 24.59
CA ARG A 338 9.85 5.33 25.60
C ARG A 338 10.27 6.19 26.82
N GLY A 339 10.60 7.46 26.60
CA GLY A 339 10.79 8.43 27.68
C GLY A 339 9.51 8.65 28.46
N LEU A 340 8.43 9.02 27.75
CA LEU A 340 7.11 9.25 28.36
C LEU A 340 6.59 8.04 29.15
N ALA A 341 6.82 6.82 28.65
CA ALA A 341 6.42 5.61 29.37
C ALA A 341 7.02 5.53 30.77
N ARG A 342 8.29 5.92 30.91
CA ARG A 342 9.00 5.95 32.22
C ARG A 342 8.60 7.13 33.06
N ASP A 343 8.67 8.32 32.47
CA ASP A 343 8.51 9.60 33.18
C ASP A 343 7.07 9.76 33.70
N CYS A 344 6.08 9.34 32.90
CA CYS A 344 4.67 9.36 33.27
C CYS A 344 4.16 8.04 33.89
N LYS A 345 4.99 7.00 34.01
CA LYS A 345 4.60 5.66 34.49
C LYS A 345 3.42 5.07 33.69
N VAL A 346 3.51 5.11 32.35
CA VAL A 346 2.52 4.61 31.41
C VAL A 346 3.16 3.52 30.51
N PRO A 347 3.25 2.26 30.97
CA PRO A 347 3.96 1.18 30.25
C PRO A 347 3.42 0.93 28.85
N LEU A 348 2.15 1.27 28.60
CA LEU A 348 1.52 1.10 27.28
C LEU A 348 2.27 1.86 26.19
N LEU A 349 2.87 3.01 26.49
CA LEU A 349 3.62 3.84 25.54
C LEU A 349 4.95 3.21 25.08
N GLU A 350 5.51 2.23 25.79
CA GLU A 350 6.71 1.51 25.35
C GLU A 350 6.46 0.69 24.07
N THR A 351 5.28 0.08 23.98
CA THR A 351 4.91 -0.89 22.94
C THR A 351 3.97 -0.32 21.89
N TYR A 352 3.15 0.66 22.25
CA TYR A 352 2.20 1.29 21.33
C TYR A 352 2.80 2.56 20.72
N ARG A 353 2.38 2.80 19.45
CA ARG A 353 2.82 3.95 18.67
C ARG A 353 1.73 5.03 18.70
N THR A 354 1.90 6.04 17.87
CA THR A 354 1.03 7.21 17.73
C THR A 354 -0.47 6.94 17.60
N HIS A 355 -0.89 5.73 17.22
CA HIS A 355 -2.30 5.35 17.18
C HIS A 355 -2.95 5.21 18.56
N VAL A 356 -2.17 5.14 19.63
CA VAL A 356 -2.70 5.03 20.99
C VAL A 356 -3.59 6.22 21.35
N TRP A 357 -3.22 7.44 20.97
CA TRP A 357 -3.99 8.64 21.25
C TRP A 357 -5.39 8.61 20.63
N ARG A 358 -5.47 8.14 19.40
CA ARG A 358 -6.74 7.96 18.70
C ARG A 358 -7.64 6.91 19.38
N THR A 359 -7.04 5.79 19.79
CA THR A 359 -7.77 4.75 20.53
C THR A 359 -8.23 5.27 21.88
N THR A 360 -7.37 6.02 22.58
CA THR A 360 -7.70 6.62 23.88
C THR A 360 -8.86 7.60 23.76
N LEU A 361 -8.81 8.58 22.87
CA LEU A 361 -9.92 9.52 22.67
C LEU A 361 -11.22 8.80 22.26
N ASN A 362 -11.13 7.84 21.35
CA ASN A 362 -12.31 7.09 20.94
C ASN A 362 -12.94 6.29 22.10
N THR A 363 -12.11 5.78 23.01
CA THR A 363 -12.56 5.04 24.20
C THR A 363 -13.11 5.97 25.26
N MET A 364 -12.44 7.09 25.55
CA MET A 364 -12.87 8.10 26.51
C MET A 364 -14.27 8.66 26.19
N TYR A 365 -14.53 8.94 24.91
CA TYR A 365 -15.83 9.50 24.48
C TYR A 365 -16.85 8.43 24.03
N ARG A 366 -16.64 7.15 24.39
CA ARG A 366 -17.50 6.07 23.89
C ARG A 366 -18.93 6.15 24.39
N THR A 367 -19.15 6.60 25.61
CA THR A 367 -20.46 6.72 26.25
C THR A 367 -21.18 8.02 25.87
N ASP A 368 -20.41 9.11 25.71
CA ASP A 368 -20.97 10.45 25.66
C ASP A 368 -21.18 10.98 24.24
N VAL A 369 -20.55 10.32 23.27
CA VAL A 369 -20.59 10.74 21.86
C VAL A 369 -21.04 9.58 20.96
N ASP A 370 -22.01 9.86 20.09
CA ASP A 370 -22.52 8.91 19.09
C ASP A 370 -21.39 8.24 18.27
N ALA A 371 -21.53 6.93 18.04
CA ALA A 371 -20.53 6.12 17.35
C ALA A 371 -20.24 6.60 15.91
N LEU A 372 -21.26 7.09 15.19
CA LEU A 372 -21.12 7.61 13.84
C LEU A 372 -20.33 8.92 13.84
N LEU A 373 -20.64 9.83 14.79
CA LEU A 373 -19.93 11.10 14.95
C LEU A 373 -18.46 10.86 15.29
N ARG A 374 -18.16 9.96 16.24
CA ARG A 374 -16.78 9.58 16.59
C ARG A 374 -16.03 8.97 15.39
N ALA A 375 -16.66 8.04 14.69
CA ALA A 375 -16.08 7.41 13.50
C ALA A 375 -15.78 8.45 12.41
N ARG A 376 -16.71 9.37 12.15
CA ARG A 376 -16.56 10.45 11.16
C ARG A 376 -15.44 11.41 11.53
N THR A 377 -15.38 11.88 12.76
CA THR A 377 -14.33 12.77 13.28
C THR A 377 -12.96 12.13 13.17
N LEU A 378 -12.85 10.85 13.51
CA LEU A 378 -11.61 10.10 13.41
C LEU A 378 -11.32 9.58 11.99
N GLY A 379 -12.24 9.68 11.03
CA GLY A 379 -12.05 9.28 9.63
C GLY A 379 -11.96 7.76 9.45
N HIS A 380 -12.96 7.03 9.97
CA HIS A 380 -13.18 5.60 9.73
C HIS A 380 -14.66 5.30 9.44
N SER A 381 -14.99 4.04 9.07
CA SER A 381 -16.34 3.53 9.23
C SER A 381 -16.62 3.17 10.70
N VAL A 382 -17.90 3.04 11.05
CA VAL A 382 -18.29 2.63 12.41
C VAL A 382 -17.70 1.26 12.76
N ASP A 383 -17.72 0.30 11.82
CA ASP A 383 -17.16 -1.04 12.03
C ASP A 383 -15.65 -1.00 12.30
N VAL A 384 -14.90 -0.24 11.50
CA VAL A 384 -13.45 -0.07 11.72
C VAL A 384 -13.19 0.65 13.03
N ASN A 385 -14.04 1.60 13.41
CA ASN A 385 -13.92 2.30 14.68
C ASN A 385 -14.10 1.34 15.87
N ALA A 386 -15.12 0.50 15.83
CA ALA A 386 -15.39 -0.50 16.85
C ALA A 386 -14.27 -1.55 16.93
N GLN A 387 -13.88 -2.14 15.79
CA GLN A 387 -12.93 -3.27 15.77
C GLN A 387 -11.48 -2.88 16.04
N ALA A 388 -11.04 -1.71 15.59
CA ALA A 388 -9.62 -1.37 15.60
C ALA A 388 -9.22 -0.28 16.60
N TYR A 389 -10.17 0.57 17.01
CA TYR A 389 -9.90 1.77 17.80
C TYR A 389 -10.72 1.88 19.09
N SER A 390 -11.60 0.94 19.39
CA SER A 390 -12.25 0.84 20.69
C SER A 390 -11.50 -0.18 21.54
N ASP A 391 -11.24 0.14 22.80
CA ASP A 391 -10.75 -0.84 23.76
C ASP A 391 -11.95 -1.65 24.27
N LEU A 392 -12.16 -2.82 23.70
CA LEU A 392 -13.26 -3.71 24.08
C LEU A 392 -12.95 -4.54 25.32
N SER A 393 -11.73 -4.45 25.86
CA SER A 393 -11.38 -5.05 27.14
C SER A 393 -11.73 -4.19 28.35
N ASP A 394 -12.05 -2.92 28.12
CA ASP A 394 -12.53 -2.01 29.18
C ASP A 394 -14.00 -2.30 29.48
N LEU A 395 -14.24 -2.93 30.63
CA LEU A 395 -15.57 -3.30 31.13
C LEU A 395 -16.13 -2.27 32.15
N THR A 396 -15.45 -1.17 32.41
CA THR A 396 -15.82 -0.17 33.43
C THR A 396 -17.26 0.30 33.23
N THR A 397 -17.63 0.67 32.00
CA THR A 397 -18.99 1.12 31.66
C THR A 397 -20.07 0.06 31.95
N LEU A 398 -19.75 -1.22 31.76
CA LEU A 398 -20.67 -2.31 32.06
C LEU A 398 -20.91 -2.44 33.56
N TYR A 399 -19.82 -2.35 34.35
CA TYR A 399 -19.92 -2.40 35.80
C TYR A 399 -20.65 -1.19 36.37
N ASP A 400 -20.38 0.02 35.85
CA ASP A 400 -21.06 1.25 36.26
C ASP A 400 -22.56 1.19 35.99
N ALA A 401 -22.96 0.73 34.81
CA ALA A 401 -24.36 0.52 34.47
C ALA A 401 -25.03 -0.54 35.35
N ALA A 402 -24.35 -1.64 35.67
CA ALA A 402 -24.86 -2.65 36.58
C ALA A 402 -25.04 -2.11 38.01
N GLN A 403 -24.08 -1.31 38.48
CA GLN A 403 -24.18 -0.67 39.79
C GLN A 403 -25.31 0.40 39.88
N ALA A 404 -25.50 1.16 38.80
CA ALA A 404 -26.60 2.13 38.74
C ALA A 404 -27.96 1.44 38.89
N ARG A 405 -28.17 0.35 38.12
CA ARG A 405 -29.40 -0.47 38.18
C ARG A 405 -29.66 -1.00 39.61
N HIS A 406 -28.63 -1.50 40.30
CA HIS A 406 -28.79 -1.98 41.68
C HIS A 406 -29.03 -0.90 42.70
N ARG A 407 -28.78 0.38 42.37
CA ARG A 407 -29.12 1.53 43.24
C ARG A 407 -30.57 1.99 43.06
N GLU A 408 -31.12 1.82 41.84
CA GLU A 408 -32.52 2.15 41.55
C GLU A 408 -33.50 1.11 42.10
N GLU A 409 -33.04 -0.14 42.34
CA GLU A 409 -33.86 -1.23 42.94
C GLU A 409 -33.90 -1.21 44.47
N LYS A 410 -33.20 -0.28 45.15
CA LYS A 410 -33.22 -0.07 46.62
C LYS A 410 -33.94 1.25 46.98
#